data_2cd318fd6d5a6d8c0081677b51092fea
#
_entry.id   2cd318fd6d5a6d8c0081677b51092fea
#
_cell.length_a   1.000
_cell.length_b   1.000
_cell.length_c   1.000
_cell.angle_alpha   90.00
_cell.angle_beta   90.00
_cell.angle_gamma   90.00
#
_symmetry.space_group_name_H-M   'P 1'
#
loop_
_entity.id
_entity.type
_entity.pdbx_description
1 polymer ?
#
loop_
_entity_poly.entity_id
_entity_poly.type
_entity_poly.pdbx_seq_one_letter_code
_entity_poly.pdbx_strand_id
1 'polypeptide(L)'
;MFIRVTNCLWLLTLLLAFAPQKPTFEEVSPTTSKITWTHNNAQSPDRQLPETVGAGCAFLDYDNDGWMDIYFVNSGPSDFFTPSTPLKNALYHNNHDGTFADVTDKAGVAGGKFGMGVAAADYDGDGNVDLYITNYGSNILYRNNGNGTFTDVTDKAGVTAPGWSTCATWFDYDNDAKLDLFVSSFVFYDKSQNPLCTDPTLQRRYYCVPRLFKPQPSRLFHNNGDGTFQDVSRESGIAGSPGKSFGAVATDVNNDGLMDLFVANDTMPNFLFLNKGGGKFEEIGLAAGVAYGEAGRPRSGMGVDAADFDGDGWQDLFVANIDQEFFSLYHNDKELIFTDQPGEIGPSTQLLSGWGLKFFDYDDDGDPDLFLVNGHPDDMIETRVPRVKHKEPLLLFENTGRVFRDVSASSGPVFGKMFSGRGMALGDFDNDGDADVLTSNNGEPPLLLRNQGGNRNNWIGLQLIATKSNPAAVGAMITWQAGTLKRSRLKTGGGSYLSSHDPREILGLGSATKIDFVEIRWPSGKIDKLTNLPFNTYVKVVEGFGIKK
;
A
#
# COMPACT_ATOMS: atom_id res chain seq x y z
N MET A 1 74.38 1.73 -43.94
CA MET A 1 74.03 1.87 -42.49
C MET A 1 72.53 2.08 -42.45
N PHE A 2 71.78 0.97 -42.30
CA PHE A 2 70.33 0.98 -42.28
C PHE A 2 69.82 0.95 -40.84
N ILE A 3 69.14 2.02 -40.44
CA ILE A 3 68.50 2.11 -39.13
C ILE A 3 67.10 1.50 -39.24
N ARG A 4 66.85 0.38 -38.55
CA ARG A 4 65.51 -0.17 -38.41
C ARG A 4 64.78 0.56 -37.26
N VAL A 5 63.66 1.23 -37.60
CA VAL A 5 62.72 1.79 -36.64
C VAL A 5 61.71 0.69 -36.29
N THR A 6 61.71 0.21 -35.05
CA THR A 6 60.73 -0.76 -34.54
C THR A 6 59.54 0.03 -33.96
N ASN A 7 58.38 0.00 -34.63
CA ASN A 7 57.15 0.54 -34.10
C ASN A 7 56.56 -0.41 -33.03
N CYS A 8 56.62 0.04 -31.78
CA CYS A 8 55.86 -0.60 -30.67
C CYS A 8 54.43 -0.03 -30.67
N LEU A 9 53.47 -0.80 -31.18
CA LEU A 9 52.03 -0.52 -31.03
C LEU A 9 51.62 -0.90 -29.59
N TRP A 10 51.38 0.08 -28.75
CA TRP A 10 50.69 -0.11 -27.47
C TRP A 10 49.18 -0.22 -27.75
N LEU A 11 48.62 -1.44 -27.62
CA LEU A 11 47.14 -1.61 -27.51
C LEU A 11 46.71 -1.10 -26.15
N LEU A 12 46.11 0.09 -26.12
CA LEU A 12 45.33 0.55 -24.98
C LEU A 12 43.97 -0.20 -25.02
N THR A 13 43.85 -1.27 -24.21
CA THR A 13 42.54 -1.86 -23.87
C THR A 13 41.84 -0.89 -22.95
N LEU A 14 40.90 -0.11 -23.50
CA LEU A 14 39.91 0.61 -22.72
C LEU A 14 39.03 -0.45 -22.00
N LEU A 15 39.27 -0.71 -20.72
CA LEU A 15 38.29 -1.30 -19.84
C LEU A 15 37.18 -0.23 -19.64
N LEU A 16 36.13 -0.29 -20.44
CA LEU A 16 34.86 0.35 -20.10
C LEU A 16 34.36 -0.36 -18.84
N ALA A 17 34.65 0.23 -17.69
CA ALA A 17 33.90 -0.10 -16.47
C ALA A 17 32.45 0.35 -16.74
N PHE A 18 31.57 -0.59 -17.10
CA PHE A 18 30.14 -0.34 -17.03
C PHE A 18 29.84 0.00 -15.57
N ALA A 19 29.37 1.23 -15.33
CA ALA A 19 28.74 1.52 -14.05
C ALA A 19 27.65 0.47 -13.82
N PRO A 20 27.50 -0.06 -12.60
CA PRO A 20 26.43 -0.99 -12.31
C PRO A 20 25.11 -0.35 -12.76
N GLN A 21 24.40 -1.05 -13.63
CA GLN A 21 23.12 -0.56 -14.12
C GLN A 21 22.15 -0.63 -12.95
N LYS A 22 21.50 0.49 -12.57
CA LYS A 22 20.50 0.52 -11.51
C LYS A 22 19.32 -0.40 -11.84
N PRO A 23 18.60 -0.91 -10.84
CA PRO A 23 17.35 -1.64 -11.06
C PRO A 23 16.38 -0.82 -11.93
N THR A 24 15.62 -1.50 -12.76
CA THR A 24 14.63 -0.87 -13.63
C THR A 24 13.34 -1.66 -13.60
N PHE A 25 12.21 -0.95 -13.65
CA PHE A 25 10.90 -1.58 -13.74
C PHE A 25 10.48 -1.78 -15.19
N GLU A 26 10.05 -2.99 -15.50
CA GLU A 26 9.52 -3.37 -16.80
C GLU A 26 8.02 -3.67 -16.70
N GLU A 27 7.23 -3.10 -17.60
CA GLU A 27 5.79 -3.42 -17.68
C GLU A 27 5.60 -4.82 -18.28
N VAL A 28 5.00 -5.72 -17.49
CA VAL A 28 4.57 -7.03 -17.96
C VAL A 28 3.28 -6.87 -18.74
N SER A 29 3.38 -6.98 -20.07
CA SER A 29 2.24 -6.70 -20.96
C SER A 29 1.05 -7.65 -20.71
N PRO A 30 -0.21 -7.23 -20.97
CA PRO A 30 -1.38 -8.12 -20.89
C PRO A 30 -1.29 -9.35 -21.79
N THR A 31 -0.56 -9.26 -22.91
CA THR A 31 -0.30 -10.41 -23.79
C THR A 31 0.63 -11.43 -23.17
N THR A 32 1.53 -11.01 -22.30
CA THR A 32 2.45 -11.85 -21.53
C THR A 32 1.75 -12.37 -20.27
N SER A 33 1.31 -11.50 -19.38
CA SER A 33 0.70 -11.84 -18.10
C SER A 33 -0.66 -12.54 -18.21
N LYS A 34 -1.38 -12.40 -19.33
CA LYS A 34 -2.78 -12.81 -19.53
C LYS A 34 -3.80 -12.08 -18.65
N ILE A 35 -3.39 -11.05 -17.96
CA ILE A 35 -4.30 -10.19 -17.18
C ILE A 35 -5.07 -9.30 -18.17
N THR A 36 -6.37 -9.51 -18.28
CA THR A 36 -7.26 -8.80 -19.21
C THR A 36 -8.28 -7.93 -18.50
N TRP A 37 -8.26 -7.93 -17.16
CA TRP A 37 -9.15 -7.10 -16.36
C TRP A 37 -8.91 -5.60 -16.64
N THR A 38 -9.99 -4.83 -16.57
CA THR A 38 -9.94 -3.36 -16.70
C THR A 38 -10.91 -2.77 -15.70
N HIS A 39 -10.46 -1.75 -14.99
CA HIS A 39 -11.33 -1.00 -14.10
C HIS A 39 -12.41 -0.23 -14.89
N ASN A 40 -13.64 -0.26 -14.41
CA ASN A 40 -14.71 0.60 -14.90
C ASN A 40 -15.08 1.60 -13.80
N ASN A 41 -14.83 2.87 -14.02
CA ASN A 41 -15.06 3.91 -13.01
C ASN A 41 -16.51 4.44 -12.99
N ALA A 42 -17.42 3.81 -13.73
CA ALA A 42 -18.83 4.21 -13.83
C ALA A 42 -19.05 5.65 -14.34
N GLN A 43 -18.10 6.20 -15.10
CA GLN A 43 -18.14 7.58 -15.56
C GLN A 43 -19.46 7.95 -16.22
N SER A 44 -20.05 9.05 -15.78
CA SER A 44 -21.35 9.53 -16.25
C SER A 44 -21.35 11.03 -16.52
N PRO A 45 -22.35 11.55 -17.29
CA PRO A 45 -22.56 13.00 -17.44
C PRO A 45 -22.87 13.71 -16.12
N ASP A 46 -23.36 12.96 -15.13
CA ASP A 46 -23.74 13.49 -13.82
C ASP A 46 -22.58 13.73 -12.88
N ARG A 47 -21.37 13.22 -13.23
CA ARG A 47 -20.14 13.45 -12.46
C ARG A 47 -20.35 13.13 -10.98
N GLN A 48 -20.68 11.89 -10.69
CA GLN A 48 -20.84 11.41 -9.32
C GLN A 48 -19.48 11.28 -8.64
N LEU A 49 -19.33 11.75 -7.41
CA LEU A 49 -18.04 11.75 -6.73
C LEU A 49 -17.38 10.35 -6.65
N PRO A 50 -18.11 9.23 -6.45
CA PRO A 50 -17.49 7.90 -6.42
C PRO A 50 -16.77 7.50 -7.72
N GLU A 51 -17.09 8.11 -8.86
CA GLU A 51 -16.43 7.85 -10.14
C GLU A 51 -14.94 8.24 -10.15
N THR A 52 -14.49 9.08 -9.20
CA THR A 52 -13.13 9.64 -9.14
C THR A 52 -12.17 8.83 -8.28
N VAL A 53 -12.71 8.02 -7.36
CA VAL A 53 -11.93 7.37 -6.29
C VAL A 53 -11.12 6.19 -6.84
N GLY A 54 -11.63 5.50 -7.83
CA GLY A 54 -10.97 4.31 -8.39
C GLY A 54 -11.08 3.12 -7.46
N ALA A 55 -10.20 2.15 -7.66
CA ALA A 55 -10.24 0.91 -6.91
C ALA A 55 -8.86 0.42 -6.49
N GLY A 56 -8.84 -0.43 -5.48
CA GLY A 56 -7.64 -1.09 -4.96
C GLY A 56 -7.29 -2.37 -5.70
N CYS A 57 -6.10 -2.88 -5.40
CA CYS A 57 -5.59 -4.17 -5.83
C CYS A 57 -4.84 -4.86 -4.69
N ALA A 58 -4.59 -6.16 -4.82
CA ALA A 58 -3.85 -6.91 -3.81
C ALA A 58 -2.93 -7.95 -4.45
N PHE A 59 -1.78 -8.19 -3.80
CA PHE A 59 -1.05 -9.44 -3.87
C PHE A 59 -1.43 -10.32 -2.68
N LEU A 60 -1.66 -11.59 -2.90
CA LEU A 60 -1.98 -12.59 -1.88
C LEU A 60 -1.64 -13.99 -2.39
N ASP A 61 -1.34 -14.90 -1.49
CA ASP A 61 -1.21 -16.34 -1.77
C ASP A 61 -2.50 -17.02 -1.32
N TYR A 62 -3.51 -17.12 -2.24
CA TYR A 62 -4.86 -17.56 -1.82
C TYR A 62 -4.99 -19.08 -1.69
N ASP A 63 -4.10 -19.86 -2.30
CA ASP A 63 -4.13 -21.31 -2.27
C ASP A 63 -2.92 -21.95 -1.58
N ASN A 64 -2.08 -21.13 -0.94
CA ASN A 64 -0.92 -21.50 -0.13
C ASN A 64 0.17 -22.25 -0.93
N ASP A 65 0.33 -21.93 -2.21
CA ASP A 65 1.35 -22.55 -3.07
C ASP A 65 2.72 -21.81 -3.00
N GLY A 66 2.77 -20.66 -2.34
CA GLY A 66 3.98 -19.85 -2.12
C GLY A 66 4.25 -18.83 -3.23
N TRP A 67 3.33 -18.64 -4.17
CA TRP A 67 3.40 -17.63 -5.22
C TRP A 67 2.32 -16.57 -5.01
N MET A 68 2.62 -15.33 -5.34
CA MET A 68 1.65 -14.26 -5.16
C MET A 68 0.66 -14.22 -6.32
N ASP A 69 -0.60 -14.40 -5.97
CA ASP A 69 -1.76 -14.18 -6.81
C ASP A 69 -2.18 -12.72 -6.78
N ILE A 70 -3.13 -12.35 -7.64
CA ILE A 70 -3.57 -10.96 -7.79
C ILE A 70 -5.09 -10.85 -7.63
N TYR A 71 -5.54 -9.88 -6.82
CA TYR A 71 -6.94 -9.50 -6.74
C TYR A 71 -7.16 -8.04 -7.15
N PHE A 72 -8.16 -7.80 -8.00
CA PHE A 72 -8.59 -6.47 -8.42
C PHE A 72 -10.03 -6.18 -8.01
N VAL A 73 -10.26 -4.97 -7.52
CA VAL A 73 -11.60 -4.48 -7.16
C VAL A 73 -12.16 -3.66 -8.31
N ASN A 74 -13.44 -3.84 -8.65
CA ASN A 74 -14.11 -3.10 -9.72
C ASN A 74 -15.35 -2.38 -9.20
N SER A 75 -15.78 -1.35 -9.91
CA SER A 75 -17.09 -0.78 -9.71
C SER A 75 -18.18 -1.80 -10.05
N GLY A 76 -19.34 -1.61 -9.47
CA GLY A 76 -20.52 -2.46 -9.69
C GLY A 76 -21.81 -1.65 -9.63
N PRO A 77 -22.95 -2.29 -9.61
CA PRO A 77 -24.24 -1.61 -9.53
C PRO A 77 -24.34 -0.82 -8.22
N SER A 78 -24.91 0.38 -8.31
CA SER A 78 -25.18 1.27 -7.19
C SER A 78 -26.49 2.03 -7.42
N ASP A 79 -26.84 2.93 -6.52
CA ASP A 79 -28.02 3.80 -6.69
C ASP A 79 -27.86 4.81 -7.83
N PHE A 80 -26.64 5.10 -8.28
CA PHE A 80 -26.35 6.02 -9.39
C PHE A 80 -25.81 5.33 -10.66
N PHE A 81 -25.48 4.05 -10.61
CA PHE A 81 -24.87 3.33 -11.72
C PHE A 81 -25.48 1.95 -11.92
N THR A 82 -25.92 1.68 -13.14
CA THR A 82 -26.35 0.35 -13.57
C THR A 82 -25.51 -0.05 -14.79
N PRO A 83 -24.55 -0.96 -14.62
CA PRO A 83 -23.70 -1.38 -15.73
C PRO A 83 -24.51 -2.15 -16.79
N SER A 84 -24.18 -1.95 -18.07
CA SER A 84 -24.83 -2.65 -19.19
C SER A 84 -24.48 -4.15 -19.23
N THR A 85 -23.34 -4.53 -18.68
CA THR A 85 -22.88 -5.90 -18.47
C THR A 85 -22.41 -6.03 -17.03
N PRO A 86 -22.58 -7.21 -16.38
CA PRO A 86 -22.09 -7.39 -15.03
C PRO A 86 -20.60 -7.09 -14.94
N LEU A 87 -20.23 -6.15 -14.06
CA LEU A 87 -18.84 -5.87 -13.71
C LEU A 87 -18.44 -6.76 -12.52
N LYS A 88 -17.22 -7.24 -12.53
CA LYS A 88 -16.70 -8.16 -11.52
C LYS A 88 -15.37 -7.66 -10.99
N ASN A 89 -15.12 -7.89 -9.71
CA ASN A 89 -13.77 -8.00 -9.20
C ASN A 89 -13.08 -9.18 -9.90
N ALA A 90 -11.78 -9.29 -9.80
CA ALA A 90 -11.08 -10.41 -10.45
C ALA A 90 -9.98 -10.99 -9.55
N LEU A 91 -9.97 -12.31 -9.41
CA LEU A 91 -8.89 -13.08 -8.80
C LEU A 91 -8.14 -13.81 -9.90
N TYR A 92 -6.84 -13.56 -9.98
CA TYR A 92 -5.93 -14.18 -10.93
C TYR A 92 -4.95 -15.08 -10.20
N HIS A 93 -4.98 -16.38 -10.51
CA HIS A 93 -4.00 -17.36 -10.03
C HIS A 93 -2.70 -17.24 -10.80
N ASN A 94 -1.57 -17.25 -10.11
CA ASN A 94 -0.23 -17.21 -10.67
C ASN A 94 0.16 -18.63 -11.18
N ASN A 95 0.44 -18.77 -12.47
CA ASN A 95 0.81 -20.06 -13.08
C ASN A 95 2.31 -20.40 -12.93
N HIS A 96 3.11 -19.63 -12.21
CA HIS A 96 4.56 -19.80 -11.95
C HIS A 96 5.45 -19.64 -13.21
N ASP A 97 4.90 -19.12 -14.29
CA ASP A 97 5.63 -18.92 -15.56
C ASP A 97 5.53 -17.48 -16.08
N GLY A 98 5.13 -16.55 -15.20
CA GLY A 98 4.88 -15.15 -15.53
C GLY A 98 3.52 -14.89 -16.17
N THR A 99 2.66 -15.91 -16.26
CA THR A 99 1.27 -15.80 -16.69
C THR A 99 0.30 -15.98 -15.53
N PHE A 100 -0.92 -15.48 -15.69
CA PHE A 100 -1.98 -15.58 -14.69
C PHE A 100 -3.26 -16.13 -15.32
N ALA A 101 -4.03 -16.89 -14.54
CA ALA A 101 -5.32 -17.44 -14.93
C ALA A 101 -6.46 -16.79 -14.14
N ASP A 102 -7.48 -16.27 -14.81
CA ASP A 102 -8.69 -15.76 -14.13
C ASP A 102 -9.46 -16.94 -13.50
N VAL A 103 -9.53 -16.94 -12.18
CA VAL A 103 -10.23 -17.95 -11.37
C VAL A 103 -11.41 -17.37 -10.60
N THR A 104 -11.80 -16.13 -10.87
CA THR A 104 -12.82 -15.35 -10.16
C THR A 104 -14.12 -16.10 -9.92
N ASP A 105 -14.70 -16.65 -10.98
CA ASP A 105 -15.99 -17.35 -10.90
C ASP A 105 -15.87 -18.69 -10.16
N LYS A 106 -14.76 -19.41 -10.36
CA LYS A 106 -14.46 -20.66 -9.65
C LYS A 106 -14.27 -20.41 -8.15
N ALA A 107 -13.56 -19.35 -7.81
CA ALA A 107 -13.29 -18.96 -6.42
C ALA A 107 -14.52 -18.35 -5.72
N GLY A 108 -15.49 -17.82 -6.46
CA GLY A 108 -16.70 -17.22 -5.90
C GLY A 108 -16.51 -15.81 -5.35
N VAL A 109 -15.52 -15.03 -5.86
CA VAL A 109 -15.13 -13.71 -5.31
C VAL A 109 -15.41 -12.54 -6.27
N ALA A 110 -16.37 -12.68 -7.14
CA ALA A 110 -16.71 -11.67 -8.17
C ALA A 110 -17.22 -10.32 -7.63
N GLY A 111 -17.51 -10.19 -6.34
CA GLY A 111 -18.04 -8.97 -5.73
C GLY A 111 -19.52 -8.72 -6.09
N GLY A 112 -19.79 -7.76 -6.94
CA GLY A 112 -21.15 -7.42 -7.38
C GLY A 112 -21.74 -6.21 -6.69
N LYS A 113 -20.89 -5.37 -6.05
CA LYS A 113 -21.20 -4.07 -5.46
C LYS A 113 -20.27 -3.01 -6.05
N PHE A 114 -20.46 -1.76 -5.71
CA PHE A 114 -19.56 -0.68 -6.13
C PHE A 114 -18.29 -0.70 -5.27
N GLY A 115 -17.29 -1.47 -5.73
CA GLY A 115 -16.08 -1.74 -4.97
C GLY A 115 -15.14 -0.53 -4.89
N MET A 116 -14.42 -0.45 -3.78
CA MET A 116 -13.40 0.56 -3.49
C MET A 116 -12.04 -0.10 -3.26
N GLY A 117 -11.85 -0.79 -2.15
CA GLY A 117 -10.59 -1.34 -1.71
C GLY A 117 -10.66 -2.80 -1.32
N VAL A 118 -9.49 -3.36 -1.05
CA VAL A 118 -9.29 -4.72 -0.57
C VAL A 118 -8.26 -4.76 0.55
N ALA A 119 -8.53 -5.56 1.59
CA ALA A 119 -7.57 -5.92 2.63
C ALA A 119 -7.53 -7.45 2.76
N ALA A 120 -6.36 -8.04 2.55
CA ALA A 120 -6.13 -9.47 2.60
C ALA A 120 -5.41 -9.84 3.91
N ALA A 121 -5.93 -10.80 4.66
CA ALA A 121 -5.28 -11.39 5.84
C ALA A 121 -6.01 -12.68 6.25
N ASP A 122 -5.32 -13.55 6.97
CA ASP A 122 -5.91 -14.70 7.66
C ASP A 122 -6.53 -14.20 8.98
N TYR A 123 -7.83 -13.79 8.95
CA TYR A 123 -8.45 -13.16 10.10
C TYR A 123 -8.90 -14.17 11.16
N ASP A 124 -9.16 -15.42 10.81
CA ASP A 124 -9.64 -16.46 11.73
C ASP A 124 -8.54 -17.45 12.16
N GLY A 125 -7.29 -17.25 11.69
CA GLY A 125 -6.11 -18.02 12.09
C GLY A 125 -6.10 -19.45 11.57
N ASP A 126 -6.83 -19.74 10.48
CA ASP A 126 -6.91 -21.10 9.91
C ASP A 126 -5.79 -21.40 8.90
N GLY A 127 -4.93 -20.41 8.61
CA GLY A 127 -3.78 -20.51 7.69
C GLY A 127 -4.12 -20.18 6.25
N ASN A 128 -5.33 -19.72 5.95
CA ASN A 128 -5.76 -19.33 4.61
C ASN A 128 -6.03 -17.83 4.56
N VAL A 129 -5.56 -17.15 3.53
CA VAL A 129 -5.75 -15.70 3.39
C VAL A 129 -7.18 -15.38 2.94
N ASP A 130 -7.87 -14.54 3.72
CA ASP A 130 -9.22 -14.06 3.48
C ASP A 130 -9.21 -12.68 2.83
N LEU A 131 -10.38 -12.22 2.32
CA LEU A 131 -10.52 -10.96 1.63
C LEU A 131 -11.64 -10.11 2.24
N TYR A 132 -11.31 -8.90 2.67
CA TYR A 132 -12.30 -7.88 3.01
C TYR A 132 -12.37 -6.82 1.91
N ILE A 133 -13.53 -6.66 1.28
CA ILE A 133 -13.75 -5.74 0.18
C ILE A 133 -14.59 -4.56 0.67
N THR A 134 -14.01 -3.36 0.61
CA THR A 134 -14.73 -2.13 0.92
C THR A 134 -15.53 -1.66 -0.28
N ASN A 135 -16.69 -1.05 -0.03
CA ASN A 135 -17.62 -0.64 -1.07
C ASN A 135 -18.27 0.72 -0.76
N TYR A 136 -18.77 1.35 -1.77
CA TYR A 136 -19.87 2.29 -1.64
C TYR A 136 -21.17 1.47 -1.44
N GLY A 137 -21.68 1.48 -0.22
CA GLY A 137 -22.76 0.61 0.25
C GLY A 137 -22.28 -0.34 1.37
N SER A 138 -22.66 -1.62 1.31
CA SER A 138 -22.21 -2.62 2.28
C SER A 138 -20.93 -3.31 1.81
N ASN A 139 -19.98 -3.52 2.71
CA ASN A 139 -18.74 -4.25 2.44
C ASN A 139 -18.97 -5.76 2.30
N ILE A 140 -17.91 -6.52 1.97
CA ILE A 140 -17.95 -7.97 1.84
C ILE A 140 -16.74 -8.56 2.57
N LEU A 141 -16.96 -9.59 3.40
CA LEU A 141 -15.93 -10.46 3.95
C LEU A 141 -16.05 -11.84 3.31
N TYR A 142 -15.05 -12.19 2.52
CA TYR A 142 -14.90 -13.52 1.94
C TYR A 142 -13.95 -14.34 2.78
N ARG A 143 -14.46 -15.42 3.40
CA ARG A 143 -13.64 -16.42 4.08
C ARG A 143 -13.12 -17.42 3.08
N ASN A 144 -11.82 -17.67 3.08
CA ASN A 144 -11.17 -18.69 2.27
C ASN A 144 -11.44 -20.09 2.85
N ASN A 145 -11.90 -21.02 2.02
CA ASN A 145 -12.24 -22.37 2.44
C ASN A 145 -11.03 -23.34 2.38
N GLY A 146 -9.83 -22.87 2.01
CA GLY A 146 -8.62 -23.69 1.85
C GLY A 146 -8.66 -24.70 0.70
N ASN A 147 -9.59 -24.55 -0.24
CA ASN A 147 -9.78 -25.45 -1.38
C ASN A 147 -9.88 -24.70 -2.72
N GLY A 148 -9.40 -23.45 -2.75
CA GLY A 148 -9.47 -22.56 -3.90
C GLY A 148 -10.82 -21.88 -4.11
N THR A 149 -11.71 -21.92 -3.10
CA THR A 149 -13.01 -21.22 -3.11
C THR A 149 -13.18 -20.39 -1.85
N PHE A 150 -14.06 -19.39 -1.92
CA PHE A 150 -14.39 -18.52 -0.80
C PHE A 150 -15.88 -18.56 -0.48
N THR A 151 -16.23 -18.20 0.75
CA THR A 151 -17.61 -18.05 1.22
C THR A 151 -17.82 -16.62 1.71
N ASP A 152 -18.87 -15.95 1.23
CA ASP A 152 -19.30 -14.66 1.80
C ASP A 152 -19.87 -14.91 3.21
N VAL A 153 -19.17 -14.39 4.22
CA VAL A 153 -19.54 -14.50 5.63
C VAL A 153 -19.90 -13.16 6.26
N THR A 154 -20.07 -12.12 5.45
CA THR A 154 -20.21 -10.71 5.88
C THR A 154 -21.29 -10.51 6.94
N ASP A 155 -22.52 -11.01 6.68
CA ASP A 155 -23.64 -10.83 7.61
C ASP A 155 -23.43 -11.63 8.88
N LYS A 156 -22.91 -12.87 8.77
CA LYS A 156 -22.60 -13.72 9.91
C LYS A 156 -21.50 -13.10 10.77
N ALA A 157 -20.47 -12.55 10.15
CA ALA A 157 -19.36 -11.90 10.82
C ALA A 157 -19.73 -10.54 11.45
N GLY A 158 -20.79 -9.89 10.97
CA GLY A 158 -21.24 -8.60 11.51
C GLY A 158 -20.44 -7.39 11.00
N VAL A 159 -19.76 -7.49 9.85
CA VAL A 159 -18.82 -6.47 9.34
C VAL A 159 -19.29 -5.76 8.07
N THR A 160 -20.59 -5.64 7.87
CA THR A 160 -21.17 -5.00 6.67
C THR A 160 -20.77 -3.53 6.47
N ALA A 161 -20.51 -2.80 7.56
CA ALA A 161 -20.09 -1.39 7.61
C ALA A 161 -20.78 -0.50 6.53
N PRO A 162 -22.11 -0.35 6.56
CA PRO A 162 -22.84 0.36 5.50
C PRO A 162 -22.44 1.84 5.44
N GLY A 163 -22.42 2.39 4.22
CA GLY A 163 -22.03 3.76 3.91
C GLY A 163 -21.01 3.81 2.77
N TRP A 164 -20.10 4.75 2.79
CA TRP A 164 -19.01 4.79 1.83
C TRP A 164 -17.70 4.45 2.52
N SER A 165 -17.34 3.17 2.50
CA SER A 165 -16.06 2.69 3.01
C SER A 165 -14.95 2.84 1.95
N THR A 166 -13.72 3.10 2.40
CA THR A 166 -12.55 3.30 1.54
C THR A 166 -11.47 2.26 1.86
N CYS A 167 -10.49 2.55 2.68
CA CYS A 167 -9.45 1.62 3.09
C CYS A 167 -9.95 0.69 4.21
N ALA A 168 -9.36 -0.49 4.31
CA ALA A 168 -9.47 -1.36 5.48
C ALA A 168 -8.08 -1.81 5.91
N THR A 169 -7.90 -1.99 7.22
CA THR A 169 -6.60 -2.34 7.82
C THR A 169 -6.81 -3.41 8.89
N TRP A 170 -6.07 -4.51 8.74
CA TRP A 170 -6.02 -5.58 9.74
C TRP A 170 -4.87 -5.33 10.71
N PHE A 171 -5.13 -5.35 12.01
CA PHE A 171 -4.12 -5.28 13.06
C PHE A 171 -4.73 -5.73 14.40
N ASP A 172 -3.89 -6.04 15.36
CA ASP A 172 -4.29 -6.42 16.72
C ASP A 172 -4.19 -5.16 17.59
N TYR A 173 -5.33 -4.52 17.89
CA TYR A 173 -5.34 -3.24 18.60
C TYR A 173 -5.29 -3.37 20.11
N ASP A 174 -5.67 -4.53 20.68
CA ASP A 174 -5.74 -4.75 22.13
C ASP A 174 -4.78 -5.84 22.64
N ASN A 175 -3.90 -6.35 21.73
CA ASN A 175 -2.89 -7.38 22.01
C ASN A 175 -3.50 -8.71 22.50
N ASP A 176 -4.67 -9.10 21.96
CA ASP A 176 -5.31 -10.38 22.26
C ASP A 176 -4.91 -11.51 21.29
N ALA A 177 -3.98 -11.22 20.38
CA ALA A 177 -3.44 -12.10 19.35
C ALA A 177 -4.40 -12.43 18.20
N LYS A 178 -5.47 -11.67 18.02
CA LYS A 178 -6.38 -11.77 16.90
C LYS A 178 -6.24 -10.54 15.99
N LEU A 179 -6.59 -10.69 14.73
CA LEU A 179 -6.65 -9.57 13.82
C LEU A 179 -8.01 -8.88 13.90
N ASP A 180 -8.00 -7.66 14.37
CA ASP A 180 -9.13 -6.74 14.35
C ASP A 180 -9.18 -5.98 13.04
N LEU A 181 -10.32 -5.34 12.76
CA LEU A 181 -10.56 -4.70 11.48
C LEU A 181 -10.90 -3.21 11.66
N PHE A 182 -10.01 -2.34 11.20
CA PHE A 182 -10.35 -0.94 10.99
C PHE A 182 -10.86 -0.70 9.57
N VAL A 183 -11.92 0.12 9.44
CA VAL A 183 -12.51 0.49 8.15
C VAL A 183 -12.65 2.00 8.07
N SER A 184 -11.90 2.60 7.16
CA SER A 184 -12.01 4.03 6.84
C SER A 184 -13.33 4.34 6.17
N SER A 185 -13.91 5.49 6.51
CA SER A 185 -15.14 6.00 5.88
C SER A 185 -14.91 7.39 5.30
N PHE A 186 -15.54 7.68 4.14
CA PHE A 186 -15.29 8.94 3.44
C PHE A 186 -16.35 10.00 3.79
N VAL A 187 -17.44 10.05 3.06
CA VAL A 187 -18.48 11.06 3.25
C VAL A 187 -19.87 10.44 3.26
N PHE A 188 -20.81 11.13 3.90
CA PHE A 188 -22.23 10.86 3.65
C PHE A 188 -22.55 11.32 2.24
N TYR A 189 -22.77 10.38 1.33
CA TYR A 189 -23.09 10.64 -0.06
C TYR A 189 -24.48 10.16 -0.41
N ASP A 190 -25.24 11.02 -1.09
CA ASP A 190 -26.56 10.72 -1.63
C ASP A 190 -26.63 11.34 -3.03
N LYS A 191 -26.82 10.51 -4.05
CA LYS A 191 -26.91 10.97 -5.44
C LYS A 191 -27.98 12.03 -5.67
N SER A 192 -29.10 11.97 -4.93
CA SER A 192 -30.19 12.94 -5.05
C SER A 192 -29.81 14.34 -4.55
N GLN A 193 -28.77 14.41 -3.72
CA GLN A 193 -28.23 15.64 -3.16
C GLN A 193 -26.86 16.00 -3.75
N ASN A 194 -26.45 15.32 -4.85
CA ASN A 194 -25.19 15.62 -5.52
C ASN A 194 -25.21 17.07 -6.07
N PRO A 195 -24.40 17.98 -5.52
CA PRO A 195 -24.41 19.38 -5.92
C PRO A 195 -24.14 19.54 -7.42
N LEU A 196 -24.69 20.59 -8.02
CA LEU A 196 -24.39 20.94 -9.39
C LEU A 196 -23.13 21.80 -9.44
N CYS A 197 -21.97 21.16 -9.65
CA CYS A 197 -20.70 21.86 -9.84
C CYS A 197 -20.46 22.08 -11.34
N THR A 198 -20.54 23.34 -11.80
CA THR A 198 -20.40 23.70 -13.22
C THR A 198 -19.36 24.80 -13.39
N ASP A 199 -18.66 24.75 -14.50
CA ASP A 199 -17.88 25.88 -14.98
C ASP A 199 -18.83 26.84 -15.75
N PRO A 200 -19.03 28.07 -15.26
CA PRO A 200 -19.92 29.03 -15.90
C PRO A 200 -19.50 29.41 -17.32
N THR A 201 -18.20 29.36 -17.60
CA THR A 201 -17.61 29.72 -18.90
C THR A 201 -17.78 28.61 -19.92
N LEU A 202 -17.52 27.35 -19.51
CA LEU A 202 -17.56 26.19 -20.39
C LEU A 202 -18.95 25.54 -20.40
N GLN A 203 -19.87 25.93 -19.52
CA GLN A 203 -21.20 25.31 -19.31
C GLN A 203 -21.11 23.78 -19.17
N ARG A 204 -20.02 23.30 -18.57
CA ARG A 204 -19.76 21.87 -18.35
C ARG A 204 -19.81 21.55 -16.87
N ARG A 205 -20.36 20.38 -16.56
CA ARG A 205 -20.35 19.80 -15.23
C ARG A 205 -18.97 19.19 -14.95
N TYR A 206 -18.44 19.41 -13.74
CA TYR A 206 -17.23 18.78 -13.22
C TYR A 206 -17.51 18.10 -11.88
N TYR A 207 -16.58 17.29 -11.39
CA TYR A 207 -16.73 16.64 -10.09
C TYR A 207 -16.70 17.65 -8.96
N CYS A 208 -17.66 17.52 -8.03
CA CYS A 208 -17.68 18.37 -6.85
C CYS A 208 -16.56 17.99 -5.88
N VAL A 209 -15.96 19.00 -5.25
CA VAL A 209 -14.90 18.79 -4.27
C VAL A 209 -15.47 18.20 -2.97
N PRO A 210 -14.73 17.30 -2.29
CA PRO A 210 -15.19 16.64 -1.06
C PRO A 210 -15.58 17.58 0.08
N ARG A 211 -15.08 18.82 0.06
CA ARG A 211 -15.42 19.86 1.05
C ARG A 211 -16.92 20.15 1.15
N LEU A 212 -17.69 19.86 0.10
CA LEU A 212 -19.14 20.08 0.05
C LEU A 212 -19.96 18.99 0.78
N PHE A 213 -19.35 17.89 1.13
CA PHE A 213 -20.02 16.74 1.73
C PHE A 213 -19.64 16.61 3.22
N LYS A 214 -20.54 16.02 4.02
CA LYS A 214 -20.33 15.79 5.46
C LYS A 214 -19.40 14.59 5.66
N PRO A 215 -18.44 14.67 6.60
CA PRO A 215 -17.58 13.56 6.96
C PRO A 215 -18.37 12.42 7.61
N GLN A 216 -17.89 11.19 7.42
CA GLN A 216 -18.45 9.98 8.02
C GLN A 216 -17.47 9.38 9.04
N PRO A 217 -17.92 8.90 10.21
CA PRO A 217 -17.02 8.24 11.16
C PRO A 217 -16.53 6.90 10.61
N SER A 218 -15.25 6.62 10.79
CA SER A 218 -14.63 5.32 10.54
C SER A 218 -15.04 4.30 11.60
N ARG A 219 -14.77 3.02 11.36
CA ARG A 219 -15.19 1.91 12.24
C ARG A 219 -14.01 1.06 12.67
N LEU A 220 -14.13 0.53 13.89
CA LEU A 220 -13.25 -0.49 14.44
C LEU A 220 -14.09 -1.67 14.89
N PHE A 221 -13.74 -2.87 14.42
CA PHE A 221 -14.39 -4.11 14.74
C PHE A 221 -13.42 -5.01 15.50
N HIS A 222 -13.77 -5.39 16.72
CA HIS A 222 -13.03 -6.34 17.54
C HIS A 222 -13.37 -7.78 17.11
N ASN A 223 -12.36 -8.60 16.90
CA ASN A 223 -12.49 -9.99 16.51
C ASN A 223 -12.77 -10.89 17.75
N ASN A 224 -13.94 -11.49 17.83
CA ASN A 224 -14.32 -12.36 18.95
C ASN A 224 -13.59 -13.72 18.93
N GLY A 225 -12.87 -14.08 17.85
CA GLY A 225 -12.16 -15.35 17.68
C GLY A 225 -13.07 -16.56 17.35
N ASP A 226 -14.33 -16.31 17.05
CA ASP A 226 -15.31 -17.33 16.67
C ASP A 226 -15.85 -17.12 15.23
N GLY A 227 -15.17 -16.27 14.45
CA GLY A 227 -15.57 -15.84 13.11
C GLY A 227 -16.59 -14.72 13.10
N THR A 228 -16.87 -14.08 14.25
CA THR A 228 -17.71 -12.89 14.36
C THR A 228 -16.93 -11.69 14.91
N PHE A 229 -17.44 -10.49 14.68
CA PHE A 229 -16.85 -9.25 15.15
C PHE A 229 -17.85 -8.41 15.93
N GLN A 230 -17.35 -7.62 16.87
CA GLN A 230 -18.10 -6.61 17.59
C GLN A 230 -17.70 -5.20 17.10
N ASP A 231 -18.66 -4.36 16.72
CA ASP A 231 -18.40 -2.94 16.44
C ASP A 231 -18.08 -2.21 17.75
N VAL A 232 -16.81 -1.85 17.94
CA VAL A 232 -16.28 -1.14 19.12
C VAL A 232 -15.90 0.31 18.82
N SER A 233 -16.36 0.84 17.68
CA SER A 233 -15.99 2.17 17.18
C SER A 233 -16.23 3.31 18.19
N ARG A 234 -17.31 3.24 18.97
CA ARG A 234 -17.62 4.23 20.00
C ARG A 234 -16.81 4.00 21.27
N GLU A 235 -16.76 2.75 21.69
CA GLU A 235 -16.07 2.33 22.92
C GLU A 235 -14.57 2.59 22.80
N SER A 236 -13.99 2.38 21.63
CA SER A 236 -12.57 2.64 21.38
C SER A 236 -12.22 4.13 21.25
N GLY A 237 -13.20 5.00 20.97
CA GLY A 237 -12.98 6.43 20.71
C GLY A 237 -12.86 6.78 19.22
N ILE A 238 -12.67 5.82 18.33
CA ILE A 238 -12.49 6.05 16.87
C ILE A 238 -13.66 6.83 16.26
N ALA A 239 -14.92 6.45 16.57
CA ALA A 239 -16.10 7.11 16.04
C ALA A 239 -16.30 8.55 16.53
N GLY A 240 -15.53 8.99 17.51
CA GLY A 240 -15.54 10.38 18.02
C GLY A 240 -14.95 11.40 17.04
N SER A 241 -14.17 10.93 16.06
CA SER A 241 -13.48 11.76 15.07
C SER A 241 -13.98 11.45 13.66
N PRO A 242 -15.12 12.00 13.22
CA PRO A 242 -15.60 11.79 11.86
C PRO A 242 -14.67 12.48 10.86
N GLY A 243 -14.20 11.72 9.87
CA GLY A 243 -13.26 12.15 8.86
C GLY A 243 -13.78 11.99 7.43
N LYS A 244 -12.94 12.35 6.47
CA LYS A 244 -13.06 12.03 5.06
C LYS A 244 -11.90 11.12 4.69
N SER A 245 -11.91 9.95 5.32
CA SER A 245 -10.74 9.09 5.43
C SER A 245 -10.53 8.26 4.18
N PHE A 246 -9.26 8.15 3.75
CA PHE A 246 -8.82 7.25 2.69
C PHE A 246 -7.79 6.26 3.24
N GLY A 247 -6.50 6.53 3.09
CA GLY A 247 -5.46 5.64 3.56
C GLY A 247 -5.38 5.54 5.09
N ALA A 248 -5.05 4.34 5.57
CA ALA A 248 -4.79 4.09 6.98
C ALA A 248 -3.62 3.12 7.15
N VAL A 249 -2.77 3.36 8.14
CA VAL A 249 -1.67 2.48 8.52
C VAL A 249 -1.63 2.31 10.02
N ALA A 250 -1.56 1.04 10.47
CA ALA A 250 -1.30 0.70 11.86
C ALA A 250 0.21 0.54 12.05
N THR A 251 0.76 1.29 13.01
CA THR A 251 2.18 1.35 13.32
C THR A 251 2.38 1.75 14.79
N ASP A 252 3.55 1.49 15.37
CA ASP A 252 3.89 1.90 16.74
C ASP A 252 4.75 3.16 16.67
N VAL A 253 4.13 4.34 16.86
CA VAL A 253 4.83 5.63 16.70
C VAL A 253 5.63 6.06 17.92
N ASN A 254 5.41 5.43 19.08
CA ASN A 254 6.04 5.79 20.35
C ASN A 254 6.89 4.66 20.96
N ASN A 255 7.03 3.54 20.26
CA ASN A 255 7.81 2.36 20.67
C ASN A 255 7.34 1.74 22.01
N ASP A 256 6.02 1.82 22.31
CA ASP A 256 5.45 1.25 23.53
C ASP A 256 4.93 -0.19 23.36
N GLY A 257 4.95 -0.71 22.11
CA GLY A 257 4.50 -2.06 21.77
C GLY A 257 3.00 -2.18 21.53
N LEU A 258 2.26 -1.07 21.50
CA LEU A 258 0.87 -0.99 21.08
C LEU A 258 0.80 -0.42 19.67
N MET A 259 -0.07 -0.97 18.85
CA MET A 259 -0.25 -0.45 17.49
C MET A 259 -1.16 0.79 17.52
N ASP A 260 -0.60 1.93 17.12
CA ASP A 260 -1.31 3.17 16.86
C ASP A 260 -1.89 3.15 15.44
N LEU A 261 -2.76 4.12 15.11
CA LEU A 261 -3.39 4.18 13.81
C LEU A 261 -3.29 5.59 13.22
N PHE A 262 -2.57 5.75 12.12
CA PHE A 262 -2.55 6.98 11.35
C PHE A 262 -3.52 6.92 10.17
N VAL A 263 -4.34 7.97 9.98
CA VAL A 263 -5.40 8.03 8.97
C VAL A 263 -5.33 9.34 8.19
N ALA A 264 -5.14 9.26 6.88
CA ALA A 264 -5.21 10.42 6.00
C ALA A 264 -6.65 10.81 5.69
N ASN A 265 -6.90 12.11 5.69
CA ASN A 265 -8.21 12.69 5.40
C ASN A 265 -8.14 13.66 4.21
N ASP A 266 -9.13 13.62 3.35
CA ASP A 266 -9.29 14.55 2.24
C ASP A 266 -9.96 15.86 2.70
N THR A 267 -9.26 16.99 2.50
CA THR A 267 -9.73 18.34 2.86
C THR A 267 -10.08 18.53 4.34
N MET A 268 -9.60 17.64 5.20
CA MET A 268 -9.75 17.67 6.65
C MET A 268 -8.42 17.35 7.35
N PRO A 269 -8.28 17.65 8.67
CA PRO A 269 -7.11 17.24 9.43
C PRO A 269 -6.89 15.73 9.36
N ASN A 270 -5.64 15.27 9.18
CA ASN A 270 -5.30 13.86 9.37
C ASN A 270 -5.43 13.48 10.83
N PHE A 271 -5.70 12.21 11.10
CA PHE A 271 -5.81 11.69 12.46
C PHE A 271 -4.60 10.83 12.81
N LEU A 272 -4.13 10.97 14.04
CA LEU A 272 -3.23 10.03 14.70
C LEU A 272 -3.92 9.53 15.96
N PHE A 273 -4.46 8.34 15.92
CA PHE A 273 -5.08 7.67 17.04
C PHE A 273 -4.02 6.94 17.84
N LEU A 274 -3.59 7.53 18.95
CA LEU A 274 -2.65 6.92 19.88
C LEU A 274 -3.36 5.86 20.70
N ASN A 275 -2.84 4.64 20.70
CA ASN A 275 -3.35 3.53 21.46
C ASN A 275 -2.98 3.69 22.96
N LYS A 276 -3.97 3.77 23.82
CA LYS A 276 -3.79 3.96 25.28
C LYS A 276 -3.83 2.63 26.06
N GLY A 277 -3.89 1.51 25.33
CA GLY A 277 -4.18 0.20 25.91
C GLY A 277 -5.63 0.06 26.39
N GLY A 278 -6.00 -1.17 26.73
CA GLY A 278 -7.37 -1.46 27.19
C GLY A 278 -8.44 -1.16 26.15
N GLY A 279 -8.11 -1.25 24.87
CA GLY A 279 -9.02 -1.05 23.75
C GLY A 279 -9.42 0.40 23.51
N LYS A 280 -8.61 1.39 23.91
CA LYS A 280 -8.90 2.82 23.82
C LYS A 280 -7.88 3.56 22.99
N PHE A 281 -8.36 4.47 22.15
CA PHE A 281 -7.56 5.40 21.37
C PHE A 281 -7.84 6.85 21.78
N GLU A 282 -6.81 7.68 21.70
CA GLU A 282 -6.87 9.13 21.82
C GLU A 282 -6.43 9.75 20.49
N GLU A 283 -7.27 10.62 19.90
CA GLU A 283 -6.89 11.34 18.69
C GLU A 283 -5.97 12.51 19.06
N ILE A 284 -4.70 12.44 18.62
CA ILE A 284 -3.64 13.41 18.95
C ILE A 284 -3.04 14.11 17.73
N GLY A 285 -3.58 13.92 16.53
CA GLY A 285 -2.98 14.39 15.27
C GLY A 285 -2.64 15.87 15.27
N LEU A 286 -3.48 16.72 15.90
CA LEU A 286 -3.18 18.15 16.06
C LEU A 286 -1.99 18.38 17.00
N ALA A 287 -1.97 17.72 18.13
CA ALA A 287 -0.90 17.88 19.13
C ALA A 287 0.42 17.29 18.62
N ALA A 288 0.35 16.20 17.87
CA ALA A 288 1.50 15.52 17.27
C ALA A 288 2.06 16.23 16.03
N GLY A 289 1.36 17.24 15.46
CA GLY A 289 1.84 17.97 14.29
C GLY A 289 1.51 17.35 12.94
N VAL A 290 0.73 16.27 12.87
CA VAL A 290 0.40 15.59 11.61
C VAL A 290 -0.93 15.99 10.98
N ALA A 291 -1.75 16.79 11.69
CA ALA A 291 -3.10 17.16 11.27
C ALA A 291 -3.13 18.14 10.09
N TYR A 292 -2.12 19.01 9.96
CA TYR A 292 -2.09 20.09 8.99
C TYR A 292 -0.73 20.19 8.30
N GLY A 293 -0.72 20.76 7.10
CA GLY A 293 0.53 21.15 6.45
C GLY A 293 1.13 22.44 7.05
N GLU A 294 2.31 22.85 6.56
CA GLU A 294 3.09 24.00 7.05
C GLU A 294 2.29 25.31 7.17
N ALA A 295 1.30 25.51 6.29
CA ALA A 295 0.46 26.73 6.33
C ALA A 295 -0.68 26.67 7.36
N GLY A 296 -0.74 25.64 8.21
CA GLY A 296 -1.82 25.42 9.17
C GLY A 296 -3.18 25.13 8.50
N ARG A 297 -3.16 24.55 7.29
CA ARG A 297 -4.36 24.16 6.54
C ARG A 297 -4.39 22.64 6.35
N PRO A 298 -5.59 22.00 6.40
CA PRO A 298 -5.70 20.61 6.04
C PRO A 298 -5.33 20.42 4.57
N ARG A 299 -4.65 19.32 4.27
CA ARG A 299 -4.38 18.86 2.92
C ARG A 299 -5.40 17.80 2.50
N SER A 300 -5.33 17.37 1.26
CA SER A 300 -6.19 16.33 0.69
C SER A 300 -5.41 15.00 0.69
N GLY A 301 -5.33 14.38 1.86
CA GLY A 301 -4.56 13.14 2.04
C GLY A 301 -5.27 11.93 1.46
N MET A 302 -4.53 11.12 0.68
CA MET A 302 -5.00 9.92 -0.02
C MET A 302 -4.35 8.65 0.53
N GLY A 303 -3.29 8.17 -0.06
CA GLY A 303 -2.51 7.04 0.43
C GLY A 303 -1.56 7.42 1.54
N VAL A 304 -1.23 6.44 2.37
CA VAL A 304 -0.32 6.59 3.51
C VAL A 304 0.62 5.40 3.62
N ASP A 305 1.77 5.62 4.23
CA ASP A 305 2.60 4.52 4.76
C ASP A 305 3.44 5.00 5.94
N ALA A 306 4.04 4.04 6.65
CA ALA A 306 4.93 4.29 7.79
C ALA A 306 6.20 3.45 7.66
N ALA A 307 7.34 4.07 7.90
CA ALA A 307 8.64 3.41 7.97
C ALA A 307 9.63 4.26 8.78
N ASP A 308 10.65 3.62 9.32
CA ASP A 308 11.85 4.29 9.83
C ASP A 308 12.78 4.57 8.64
N PHE A 309 12.57 5.72 7.95
CA PHE A 309 13.26 5.98 6.69
C PHE A 309 14.72 6.43 6.88
N ASP A 310 15.08 6.98 8.04
CA ASP A 310 16.43 7.48 8.33
C ASP A 310 17.24 6.57 9.28
N GLY A 311 16.64 5.45 9.74
CA GLY A 311 17.30 4.44 10.56
C GLY A 311 17.50 4.85 12.02
N ASP A 312 16.71 5.81 12.53
CA ASP A 312 16.81 6.30 13.90
C ASP A 312 16.03 5.48 14.93
N GLY A 313 15.24 4.49 14.46
CA GLY A 313 14.45 3.55 15.26
C GLY A 313 13.04 4.03 15.59
N TRP A 314 12.56 5.09 14.95
CA TRP A 314 11.20 5.62 15.11
C TRP A 314 10.45 5.59 13.79
N GLN A 315 9.15 5.38 13.86
CA GLN A 315 8.33 5.29 12.65
C GLN A 315 7.93 6.68 12.17
N ASP A 316 8.34 7.02 10.95
CA ASP A 316 7.94 8.20 10.22
C ASP A 316 6.68 7.92 9.40
N LEU A 317 5.98 8.98 8.96
CA LEU A 317 4.72 8.86 8.25
C LEU A 317 4.80 9.58 6.89
N PHE A 318 4.24 8.97 5.86
CA PHE A 318 4.11 9.60 4.55
C PHE A 318 2.66 9.67 4.11
N VAL A 319 2.28 10.80 3.49
CA VAL A 319 0.94 11.03 2.91
C VAL A 319 1.08 11.59 1.51
N ALA A 320 0.47 10.93 0.54
CA ALA A 320 0.28 11.49 -0.79
C ALA A 320 -0.93 12.45 -0.78
N ASN A 321 -0.76 13.64 -1.31
CA ASN A 321 -1.78 14.69 -1.37
C ASN A 321 -2.18 14.99 -2.82
N ILE A 322 -3.24 15.80 -3.01
CA ILE A 322 -3.71 16.24 -4.33
C ILE A 322 -2.89 17.44 -4.82
N ASP A 323 -2.97 17.73 -6.11
CA ASP A 323 -2.28 18.84 -6.78
C ASP A 323 -2.41 20.17 -6.02
N GLN A 324 -1.41 21.04 -6.20
CA GLN A 324 -1.23 22.33 -5.51
C GLN A 324 -0.92 22.19 -4.01
N GLU A 325 -0.75 20.97 -3.51
CA GLU A 325 -0.28 20.65 -2.17
C GLU A 325 1.04 19.87 -2.28
N PHE A 326 1.94 19.99 -1.32
CA PHE A 326 3.09 19.09 -1.24
C PHE A 326 2.64 17.74 -0.65
N PHE A 327 3.28 16.64 -1.07
CA PHE A 327 3.18 15.42 -0.32
C PHE A 327 3.84 15.63 1.05
N SER A 328 3.30 14.98 2.09
CA SER A 328 3.78 15.16 3.45
C SER A 328 4.71 14.01 3.83
N LEU A 329 5.92 14.32 4.25
CA LEU A 329 6.82 13.42 4.96
C LEU A 329 6.95 13.94 6.39
N TYR A 330 6.31 13.25 7.32
CA TYR A 330 6.33 13.57 8.74
C TYR A 330 7.43 12.78 9.42
N HIS A 331 8.55 13.44 9.71
CA HIS A 331 9.63 12.87 10.50
C HIS A 331 9.24 12.83 11.97
N ASN A 332 9.46 11.69 12.63
CA ASN A 332 9.16 11.48 14.04
C ASN A 332 10.30 12.02 14.92
N ASP A 333 10.14 13.20 15.47
CA ASP A 333 11.11 13.85 16.35
C ASP A 333 11.10 13.28 17.78
N LYS A 334 10.42 12.15 17.99
CA LYS A 334 10.20 11.50 19.29
C LYS A 334 9.18 12.23 20.15
N GLU A 335 8.84 11.63 21.31
CA GLU A 335 7.88 12.23 22.26
C GLU A 335 6.52 12.61 21.63
N LEU A 336 6.08 11.86 20.59
CA LEU A 336 4.83 12.09 19.85
C LEU A 336 4.79 13.45 19.13
N ILE A 337 5.93 13.95 18.69
CA ILE A 337 6.07 15.17 17.90
C ILE A 337 6.57 14.80 16.51
N PHE A 338 5.92 15.34 15.49
CA PHE A 338 6.31 15.14 14.08
C PHE A 338 6.54 16.46 13.39
N THR A 339 7.58 16.51 12.55
CA THR A 339 7.87 17.65 11.67
C THR A 339 7.61 17.29 10.22
N ASP A 340 6.74 18.06 9.55
CA ASP A 340 6.49 17.92 8.11
C ASP A 340 7.70 18.40 7.30
N GLN A 341 8.32 17.52 6.53
CA GLN A 341 9.55 17.77 5.75
C GLN A 341 9.31 17.60 4.23
N PRO A 342 8.37 18.32 3.61
CA PRO A 342 8.03 18.14 2.20
C PRO A 342 9.19 18.45 1.25
N GLY A 343 10.19 19.20 1.70
CA GLY A 343 11.39 19.55 0.94
C GLY A 343 12.26 18.34 0.59
N GLU A 344 12.20 17.27 1.37
CA GLU A 344 12.96 16.03 1.13
C GLU A 344 12.44 15.27 -0.10
N ILE A 345 11.14 15.38 -0.42
CA ILE A 345 10.52 14.78 -1.62
C ILE A 345 10.60 15.72 -2.83
N GLY A 346 10.80 17.01 -2.58
CA GLY A 346 11.00 18.01 -3.60
C GLY A 346 9.71 18.63 -4.17
N PRO A 347 9.85 19.81 -4.79
CA PRO A 347 8.73 20.61 -5.28
C PRO A 347 8.06 20.01 -6.54
N SER A 348 8.64 18.97 -7.17
CA SER A 348 8.07 18.31 -8.36
C SER A 348 6.71 17.68 -8.08
N THR A 349 6.44 17.29 -6.85
CA THR A 349 5.18 16.65 -6.45
C THR A 349 4.00 17.62 -6.34
N GLN A 350 4.26 18.93 -6.25
CA GLN A 350 3.19 19.95 -6.06
C GLN A 350 2.15 20.01 -7.18
N LEU A 351 2.48 19.54 -8.38
CA LEU A 351 1.56 19.51 -9.52
C LEU A 351 0.94 18.13 -9.75
N LEU A 352 1.18 17.18 -8.86
CA LEU A 352 0.72 15.80 -8.96
C LEU A 352 -0.33 15.51 -7.89
N SER A 353 -1.18 14.55 -8.20
CA SER A 353 -2.19 14.01 -7.30
C SER A 353 -1.80 12.57 -6.99
N GLY A 354 -1.23 12.35 -5.79
CA GLY A 354 -0.73 11.05 -5.38
C GLY A 354 -1.83 10.18 -4.76
N TRP A 355 -1.72 8.86 -4.93
CA TRP A 355 -2.67 7.87 -4.41
C TRP A 355 -1.94 6.70 -3.75
N GLY A 356 -1.76 5.58 -4.47
CA GLY A 356 -1.03 4.43 -3.96
C GLY A 356 0.44 4.74 -3.75
N LEU A 357 0.98 4.28 -2.64
CA LEU A 357 2.38 4.47 -2.29
C LEU A 357 2.87 3.36 -1.36
N LYS A 358 4.18 3.15 -1.30
CA LYS A 358 4.78 2.26 -0.30
C LYS A 358 6.25 2.59 -0.12
N PHE A 359 6.71 2.53 1.13
CA PHE A 359 8.11 2.40 1.45
C PHE A 359 8.56 0.95 1.24
N PHE A 360 9.65 0.75 0.53
CA PHE A 360 10.24 -0.57 0.28
C PHE A 360 11.70 -0.42 -0.19
N ASP A 361 12.46 -1.45 -0.08
CA ASP A 361 13.86 -1.51 -0.51
C ASP A 361 13.87 -2.04 -1.96
N TYR A 362 13.94 -1.12 -2.98
CA TYR A 362 13.80 -1.51 -4.39
C TYR A 362 15.08 -2.08 -5.00
N ASP A 363 16.24 -1.86 -4.35
CA ASP A 363 17.55 -2.29 -4.84
C ASP A 363 18.33 -3.14 -3.83
N ASP A 364 17.67 -3.60 -2.75
CA ASP A 364 18.20 -4.48 -1.71
C ASP A 364 19.44 -3.92 -0.98
N ASP A 365 19.54 -2.59 -0.87
CA ASP A 365 20.62 -1.95 -0.13
C ASP A 365 20.34 -1.82 1.38
N GLY A 366 19.12 -2.12 1.79
CA GLY A 366 18.64 -2.12 3.17
C GLY A 366 17.94 -0.84 3.60
N ASP A 367 17.93 0.21 2.78
CA ASP A 367 17.25 1.48 3.06
C ASP A 367 15.84 1.49 2.44
N PRO A 368 14.80 2.00 3.11
CA PRO A 368 13.47 2.06 2.54
C PRO A 368 13.34 3.21 1.55
N ASP A 369 13.13 2.87 0.29
CA ASP A 369 12.81 3.77 -0.83
C ASP A 369 11.31 4.03 -0.91
N LEU A 370 10.87 4.89 -1.82
CA LEU A 370 9.47 5.26 -1.93
C LEU A 370 8.98 5.20 -3.38
N PHE A 371 7.94 4.40 -3.63
CA PHE A 371 7.21 4.38 -4.90
C PHE A 371 5.85 5.07 -4.76
N LEU A 372 5.43 5.81 -5.80
CA LEU A 372 4.19 6.59 -5.83
C LEU A 372 3.46 6.42 -7.14
N VAL A 373 2.15 6.24 -7.03
CA VAL A 373 1.20 6.19 -8.15
C VAL A 373 0.38 7.46 -8.16
N ASN A 374 0.34 8.15 -9.31
CA ASN A 374 -0.30 9.46 -9.44
C ASN A 374 -1.37 9.48 -10.53
N GLY A 375 -2.31 10.44 -10.44
CA GLY A 375 -3.37 10.67 -11.41
C GLY A 375 -4.46 11.59 -10.86
N HIS A 376 -4.74 12.70 -11.53
CA HIS A 376 -5.72 13.67 -11.03
C HIS A 376 -7.15 13.10 -11.04
N PRO A 377 -7.98 13.38 -10.00
CA PRO A 377 -9.36 12.85 -9.93
C PRO A 377 -10.31 13.41 -10.99
N ASP A 378 -10.08 14.63 -11.49
CA ASP A 378 -10.94 15.29 -12.48
C ASP A 378 -10.31 15.22 -13.87
N ASP A 379 -10.96 14.50 -14.79
CA ASP A 379 -10.54 14.34 -16.18
C ASP A 379 -10.64 15.63 -17.03
N MET A 380 -11.22 16.71 -16.48
CA MET A 380 -11.31 18.02 -17.11
C MET A 380 -10.38 19.06 -16.48
N ILE A 381 -9.50 18.68 -15.55
CA ILE A 381 -8.64 19.61 -14.81
C ILE A 381 -7.83 20.54 -15.74
N GLU A 382 -7.34 20.02 -16.85
CA GLU A 382 -6.53 20.76 -17.82
C GLU A 382 -7.27 21.97 -18.43
N THR A 383 -8.60 21.93 -18.44
CA THR A 383 -9.41 23.06 -18.92
C THR A 383 -9.46 24.21 -17.94
N ARG A 384 -9.19 23.96 -16.65
CA ARG A 384 -9.21 24.94 -15.56
C ARG A 384 -7.80 25.33 -15.09
N VAL A 385 -6.91 24.35 -15.00
CA VAL A 385 -5.51 24.50 -14.57
C VAL A 385 -4.61 23.81 -15.60
N PRO A 386 -4.26 24.47 -16.72
CA PRO A 386 -3.58 23.81 -17.87
C PRO A 386 -2.25 23.11 -17.56
N ARG A 387 -1.58 23.49 -16.47
CA ARG A 387 -0.31 22.89 -16.04
C ARG A 387 -0.49 21.60 -15.24
N VAL A 388 -1.68 21.35 -14.69
CA VAL A 388 -2.04 20.09 -14.03
C VAL A 388 -2.63 19.15 -15.06
N LYS A 389 -2.25 17.87 -15.03
CA LYS A 389 -2.70 16.86 -15.98
C LYS A 389 -3.62 15.86 -15.31
N HIS A 390 -4.59 15.32 -16.06
CA HIS A 390 -5.42 14.24 -15.57
C HIS A 390 -4.63 12.93 -15.40
N LYS A 391 -3.84 12.59 -16.42
CA LYS A 391 -2.92 11.46 -16.35
C LYS A 391 -1.55 11.95 -15.94
N GLU A 392 -0.95 11.25 -14.99
CA GLU A 392 0.27 11.66 -14.32
C GLU A 392 1.31 10.52 -14.30
N PRO A 393 2.62 10.81 -14.16
CA PRO A 393 3.65 9.79 -14.15
C PRO A 393 3.69 9.03 -12.83
N LEU A 394 4.25 7.83 -12.86
CA LEU A 394 4.73 7.13 -11.66
C LEU A 394 6.00 7.82 -11.15
N LEU A 395 6.24 7.74 -9.84
CA LEU A 395 7.48 8.24 -9.23
C LEU A 395 8.16 7.15 -8.41
N LEU A 396 9.49 7.15 -8.48
CA LEU A 396 10.37 6.36 -7.63
C LEU A 396 11.43 7.26 -7.01
N PHE A 397 11.52 7.25 -5.70
CA PHE A 397 12.51 7.98 -4.95
C PHE A 397 13.46 7.02 -4.24
N GLU A 398 14.75 7.12 -4.56
CA GLU A 398 15.84 6.41 -3.88
C GLU A 398 16.16 7.14 -2.56
N ASN A 399 16.16 6.41 -1.47
CA ASN A 399 16.61 6.91 -0.18
C ASN A 399 18.14 6.92 -0.13
N THR A 400 18.72 8.04 0.22
CA THR A 400 20.19 8.17 0.37
C THR A 400 20.60 8.40 1.84
N GLY A 401 19.80 7.90 2.77
CA GLY A 401 19.99 7.94 4.21
C GLY A 401 19.20 9.02 4.95
N ARG A 402 18.86 10.14 4.30
CA ARG A 402 17.98 11.20 4.85
C ARG A 402 17.28 12.03 3.77
N VAL A 403 17.68 11.87 2.53
CA VAL A 403 17.19 12.65 1.40
C VAL A 403 16.71 11.68 0.34
N PHE A 404 15.50 11.89 -0.12
CA PHE A 404 14.92 11.14 -1.23
C PHE A 404 15.32 11.76 -2.56
N ARG A 405 15.86 10.96 -3.45
CA ARG A 405 16.30 11.36 -4.78
C ARG A 405 15.35 10.79 -5.83
N ASP A 406 14.71 11.64 -6.60
CA ASP A 406 13.89 11.19 -7.75
C ASP A 406 14.79 10.48 -8.77
N VAL A 407 14.56 9.17 -8.94
CA VAL A 407 15.26 8.31 -9.89
C VAL A 407 14.32 7.80 -11.00
N SER A 408 13.08 8.26 -11.05
CA SER A 408 12.04 7.81 -11.98
C SER A 408 12.52 7.76 -13.43
N ALA A 409 13.15 8.85 -13.91
CA ALA A 409 13.61 8.94 -15.29
C ALA A 409 14.66 7.88 -15.69
N SER A 410 15.36 7.28 -14.73
CA SER A 410 16.37 6.24 -14.95
C SER A 410 15.88 4.82 -14.61
N SER A 411 14.66 4.69 -14.04
CA SER A 411 14.15 3.43 -13.51
C SER A 411 13.27 2.65 -14.49
N GLY A 412 13.26 3.02 -15.77
CA GLY A 412 12.60 2.27 -16.83
C GLY A 412 11.65 3.10 -17.68
N PRO A 413 11.31 2.62 -18.90
CA PRO A 413 10.48 3.36 -19.84
C PRO A 413 9.06 3.65 -19.35
N VAL A 414 8.55 2.87 -18.39
CA VAL A 414 7.20 3.02 -17.83
C VAL A 414 7.02 4.36 -17.12
N PHE A 415 8.05 4.91 -16.50
CA PHE A 415 8.02 6.21 -15.84
C PHE A 415 7.88 7.41 -16.80
N GLY A 416 8.10 7.19 -18.11
CA GLY A 416 7.80 8.16 -19.16
C GLY A 416 6.33 8.14 -19.63
N LYS A 417 5.52 7.21 -19.15
CA LYS A 417 4.09 7.09 -19.48
C LYS A 417 3.23 7.81 -18.44
N MET A 418 1.98 8.12 -18.83
CA MET A 418 1.04 8.84 -17.99
C MET A 418 -0.19 7.98 -17.71
N PHE A 419 -0.63 7.93 -16.45
CA PHE A 419 -1.71 7.07 -15.97
C PHE A 419 -2.72 7.84 -15.14
N SER A 420 -3.93 7.31 -15.04
CA SER A 420 -4.94 7.73 -14.07
C SER A 420 -4.85 6.83 -12.84
N GLY A 421 -3.66 6.80 -12.22
CA GLY A 421 -3.32 5.83 -11.18
C GLY A 421 -4.13 5.98 -9.89
N ARG A 422 -4.35 4.86 -9.17
CA ARG A 422 -5.06 4.80 -7.89
C ARG A 422 -4.40 3.81 -6.93
N GLY A 423 -4.92 2.59 -6.82
CA GLY A 423 -4.40 1.58 -5.93
C GLY A 423 -3.01 1.09 -6.32
N MET A 424 -2.24 0.68 -5.33
CA MET A 424 -0.92 0.09 -5.52
C MET A 424 -0.68 -1.00 -4.47
N ALA A 425 -0.17 -2.14 -4.91
CA ALA A 425 0.32 -3.21 -4.06
C ALA A 425 1.77 -3.54 -4.43
N LEU A 426 2.56 -3.92 -3.42
CA LEU A 426 3.89 -4.51 -3.59
C LEU A 426 3.83 -6.01 -3.34
N GLY A 427 4.65 -6.76 -4.07
CA GLY A 427 4.86 -8.20 -3.86
C GLY A 427 5.90 -8.73 -4.83
N ASP A 428 6.51 -9.84 -4.49
CA ASP A 428 7.42 -10.57 -5.36
C ASP A 428 6.62 -11.70 -6.03
N PHE A 429 6.13 -11.44 -7.26
CA PHE A 429 5.23 -12.38 -7.93
C PHE A 429 5.96 -13.50 -8.67
N ASP A 430 7.26 -13.37 -8.94
CA ASP A 430 8.06 -14.40 -9.60
C ASP A 430 9.13 -15.04 -8.69
N ASN A 431 9.08 -14.69 -7.40
CA ASN A 431 9.91 -15.25 -6.33
C ASN A 431 11.42 -15.07 -6.57
N ASP A 432 11.81 -13.99 -7.26
CA ASP A 432 13.21 -13.70 -7.56
C ASP A 432 13.90 -12.83 -6.49
N GLY A 433 13.12 -12.27 -5.56
CA GLY A 433 13.58 -11.47 -4.44
C GLY A 433 13.50 -9.96 -4.65
N ASP A 434 13.16 -9.54 -5.85
CA ASP A 434 12.89 -8.14 -6.15
C ASP A 434 11.42 -7.81 -5.87
N ALA A 435 11.15 -6.74 -5.14
CA ALA A 435 9.77 -6.33 -4.92
C ALA A 435 9.20 -5.68 -6.19
N ASP A 436 8.10 -6.27 -6.70
CA ASP A 436 7.36 -5.85 -7.88
C ASP A 436 6.19 -4.93 -7.52
N VAL A 437 5.68 -4.21 -8.51
CA VAL A 437 4.58 -3.26 -8.31
C VAL A 437 3.37 -3.65 -9.14
N LEU A 438 2.22 -3.74 -8.46
CA LEU A 438 0.90 -3.85 -9.09
C LEU A 438 0.15 -2.54 -8.89
N THR A 439 -0.46 -1.99 -9.96
CA THR A 439 -1.33 -0.81 -9.83
C THR A 439 -2.71 -1.05 -10.42
N SER A 440 -3.71 -0.42 -9.84
CA SER A 440 -5.00 -0.21 -10.49
C SER A 440 -5.09 1.24 -10.98
N ASN A 441 -5.70 1.42 -12.16
CA ASN A 441 -5.86 2.73 -12.77
C ASN A 441 -7.35 3.04 -12.97
N ASN A 442 -7.76 4.28 -12.73
CA ASN A 442 -9.17 4.67 -12.77
C ASN A 442 -9.72 4.69 -14.21
N GLY A 443 -10.60 3.75 -14.54
CA GLY A 443 -11.17 3.60 -15.86
C GLY A 443 -10.20 3.06 -16.92
N GLU A 444 -9.09 2.42 -16.50
CA GLU A 444 -8.02 1.93 -17.36
C GLU A 444 -7.57 0.51 -16.97
N PRO A 445 -6.79 -0.19 -17.84
CA PRO A 445 -6.13 -1.44 -17.44
C PRO A 445 -5.15 -1.25 -16.28
N PRO A 446 -4.88 -2.29 -15.49
CA PRO A 446 -3.88 -2.27 -14.43
C PRO A 446 -2.47 -2.28 -15.03
N LEU A 447 -1.46 -2.03 -14.19
CA LEU A 447 -0.06 -2.28 -14.53
C LEU A 447 0.47 -3.36 -13.59
N LEU A 448 1.18 -4.33 -14.15
CA LEU A 448 2.08 -5.21 -13.44
C LEU A 448 3.50 -4.83 -13.87
N LEU A 449 4.29 -4.35 -12.92
CA LEU A 449 5.66 -3.88 -13.15
C LEU A 449 6.63 -4.83 -12.47
N ARG A 450 7.44 -5.53 -13.26
CA ARG A 450 8.52 -6.35 -12.74
C ARG A 450 9.72 -5.46 -12.42
N ASN A 451 10.27 -5.59 -11.24
CA ASN A 451 11.56 -5.04 -10.89
C ASN A 451 12.67 -5.89 -11.54
N GLN A 452 13.60 -5.27 -12.25
CA GLN A 452 14.67 -5.94 -12.98
C GLN A 452 16.02 -5.55 -12.37
N GLY A 453 16.55 -6.39 -11.51
CA GLY A 453 17.91 -6.28 -10.99
C GLY A 453 18.05 -5.60 -9.64
N GLY A 454 17.00 -5.50 -8.82
CA GLY A 454 17.09 -5.22 -7.40
C GLY A 454 17.94 -6.28 -6.70
N ASN A 455 17.70 -7.55 -7.04
CA ASN A 455 18.42 -8.73 -6.56
C ASN A 455 19.92 -8.82 -6.97
N ARG A 456 20.52 -7.77 -7.48
CA ARG A 456 21.99 -7.67 -7.65
C ARG A 456 22.70 -7.52 -6.33
N ASN A 457 22.08 -6.93 -5.35
CA ASN A 457 22.43 -7.05 -3.94
C ASN A 457 21.92 -8.38 -3.39
N ASN A 458 22.41 -8.79 -2.26
CA ASN A 458 21.90 -9.99 -1.59
C ASN A 458 20.71 -9.63 -0.70
N TRP A 459 19.81 -10.58 -0.53
CA TRP A 459 18.58 -10.42 0.23
C TRP A 459 18.23 -11.69 1.03
N ILE A 460 17.25 -11.59 1.90
CA ILE A 460 16.55 -12.72 2.50
C ILE A 460 15.06 -12.40 2.62
N GLY A 461 14.21 -13.30 2.14
CA GLY A 461 12.77 -13.22 2.31
C GLY A 461 12.31 -13.96 3.57
N LEU A 462 11.42 -13.34 4.35
CA LEU A 462 10.86 -13.93 5.55
C LEU A 462 9.35 -14.10 5.41
N GLN A 463 8.87 -15.33 5.55
CA GLN A 463 7.46 -15.61 5.81
C GLN A 463 7.30 -15.84 7.32
N LEU A 464 6.70 -14.88 8.02
CA LEU A 464 6.48 -14.97 9.45
C LEU A 464 5.21 -15.78 9.75
N ILE A 465 5.32 -16.79 10.60
CA ILE A 465 4.22 -17.66 11.02
C ILE A 465 4.07 -17.50 12.54
N ALA A 466 3.05 -16.79 12.96
CA ALA A 466 2.75 -16.57 14.36
C ALA A 466 2.17 -17.85 15.00
N THR A 467 2.39 -17.99 16.31
CA THR A 467 1.81 -19.07 17.13
C THR A 467 1.14 -18.54 18.39
N LYS A 468 1.50 -17.34 18.81
CA LYS A 468 0.96 -16.62 19.98
C LYS A 468 0.66 -15.16 19.70
N SER A 469 1.20 -14.65 18.60
CA SER A 469 0.90 -13.33 18.05
C SER A 469 -0.25 -13.41 17.07
N ASN A 470 -0.75 -12.27 16.59
CA ASN A 470 -1.76 -12.24 15.52
C ASN A 470 -1.22 -12.91 14.23
N PRO A 471 -2.08 -13.58 13.44
CA PRO A 471 -1.65 -14.41 12.29
C PRO A 471 -0.79 -13.67 11.26
N ALA A 472 -1.02 -12.37 11.05
CA ALA A 472 -0.25 -11.55 10.12
C ALA A 472 1.09 -11.05 10.71
N ALA A 473 1.36 -11.32 12.00
CA ALA A 473 2.54 -10.82 12.74
C ALA A 473 2.69 -9.27 12.66
N VAL A 474 1.60 -8.54 12.48
CA VAL A 474 1.59 -7.07 12.53
C VAL A 474 2.04 -6.62 13.92
N GLY A 475 3.01 -5.69 13.97
CA GLY A 475 3.70 -5.27 15.20
C GLY A 475 4.99 -6.03 15.48
N ALA A 476 5.38 -7.01 14.64
CA ALA A 476 6.68 -7.65 14.77
C ALA A 476 7.81 -6.67 14.38
N MET A 477 8.81 -6.53 15.26
CA MET A 477 10.03 -5.78 14.98
C MET A 477 11.12 -6.74 14.49
N ILE A 478 11.57 -6.55 13.26
CA ILE A 478 12.59 -7.35 12.61
C ILE A 478 13.89 -6.54 12.58
N THR A 479 14.95 -7.06 13.21
CA THR A 479 16.28 -6.45 13.18
C THR A 479 17.25 -7.41 12.52
N TRP A 480 18.03 -6.96 11.55
CA TRP A 480 19.04 -7.80 10.90
C TRP A 480 20.40 -7.11 10.83
N GLN A 481 21.41 -7.94 10.76
CA GLN A 481 22.79 -7.49 10.58
C GLN A 481 23.50 -8.38 9.57
N ALA A 482 24.18 -7.72 8.63
CA ALA A 482 25.02 -8.35 7.61
C ALA A 482 26.31 -7.52 7.44
N GLY A 483 27.40 -7.94 8.09
CA GLY A 483 28.64 -7.17 8.16
C GLY A 483 28.45 -5.81 8.85
N THR A 484 28.66 -4.72 8.13
CA THR A 484 28.48 -3.35 8.65
C THR A 484 27.04 -2.85 8.55
N LEU A 485 26.23 -3.47 7.70
CA LEU A 485 24.81 -3.13 7.55
C LEU A 485 24.04 -3.62 8.77
N LYS A 486 23.34 -2.72 9.44
CA LYS A 486 22.37 -3.06 10.49
C LYS A 486 21.10 -2.24 10.28
N ARG A 487 19.95 -2.88 10.19
CA ARG A 487 18.66 -2.27 9.96
C ARG A 487 17.58 -2.88 10.85
N SER A 488 16.50 -2.15 10.99
CA SER A 488 15.29 -2.62 11.67
C SER A 488 14.06 -2.24 10.85
N ARG A 489 13.03 -3.08 10.90
CA ARG A 489 11.74 -2.82 10.26
C ARG A 489 10.60 -3.28 11.15
N LEU A 490 9.65 -2.40 11.40
CA LEU A 490 8.39 -2.76 12.02
C LEU A 490 7.44 -3.30 10.93
N LYS A 491 6.85 -4.46 11.16
CA LYS A 491 5.78 -4.97 10.29
C LYS A 491 4.49 -4.21 10.58
N THR A 492 4.12 -3.32 9.68
CA THR A 492 2.94 -2.46 9.77
C THR A 492 1.67 -3.19 9.30
N GLY A 493 0.50 -2.72 9.71
CA GLY A 493 -0.79 -3.13 9.16
C GLY A 493 -1.33 -2.12 8.18
N GLY A 494 -1.84 -2.55 7.01
CA GLY A 494 -2.37 -1.66 5.99
C GLY A 494 -1.29 -0.86 5.24
N GLY A 495 -1.53 0.43 5.07
CA GLY A 495 -0.70 1.30 4.23
C GLY A 495 -1.22 1.40 2.79
N SER A 496 -0.57 2.24 1.94
CA SER A 496 -0.94 2.54 0.57
C SER A 496 -2.34 3.18 0.44
N TYR A 497 -3.01 2.93 -0.68
CA TYR A 497 -4.33 3.43 -1.03
C TYR A 497 -5.22 2.28 -1.49
N LEU A 498 -6.25 1.95 -0.71
CA LEU A 498 -7.28 0.94 -1.03
C LEU A 498 -6.74 -0.47 -1.33
N SER A 499 -5.49 -0.78 -1.03
CA SER A 499 -4.78 -1.94 -1.56
C SER A 499 -4.12 -2.76 -0.45
N SER A 500 -3.73 -4.01 -0.77
CA SER A 500 -3.07 -4.92 0.17
C SER A 500 -1.81 -5.51 -0.46
N HIS A 501 -0.76 -5.65 0.34
CA HIS A 501 0.58 -6.07 -0.10
C HIS A 501 0.83 -7.55 0.18
N ASP A 502 1.88 -8.11 -0.47
CA ASP A 502 2.49 -9.38 -0.08
C ASP A 502 2.84 -9.35 1.42
N PRO A 503 2.40 -10.33 2.21
CA PRO A 503 2.67 -10.37 3.64
C PRO A 503 4.10 -10.76 4.00
N ARG A 504 4.91 -11.19 3.03
CA ARG A 504 6.32 -11.53 3.24
C ARG A 504 7.17 -10.26 3.37
N GLU A 505 8.29 -10.38 4.09
CA GLU A 505 9.26 -9.29 4.25
C GLU A 505 10.54 -9.61 3.49
N ILE A 506 10.95 -8.76 2.57
CA ILE A 506 12.23 -8.85 1.88
C ILE A 506 13.20 -7.91 2.60
N LEU A 507 14.32 -8.45 3.05
CA LEU A 507 15.35 -7.71 3.77
C LEU A 507 16.58 -7.59 2.88
N GLY A 508 16.89 -6.41 2.40
CA GLY A 508 18.10 -6.11 1.65
C GLY A 508 19.36 -6.26 2.51
N LEU A 509 20.41 -6.81 1.94
CA LEU A 509 21.67 -7.09 2.60
C LEU A 509 22.84 -6.36 1.94
N GLY A 510 22.56 -5.60 0.88
CA GLY A 510 23.58 -4.99 0.05
C GLY A 510 24.56 -6.04 -0.51
N SER A 511 25.81 -5.71 -0.57
CA SER A 511 26.87 -6.63 -1.05
C SER A 511 27.34 -7.66 -0.01
N ALA A 512 26.70 -7.75 1.16
CA ALA A 512 27.12 -8.68 2.20
C ALA A 512 26.87 -10.13 1.77
N THR A 513 27.86 -11.00 1.98
CA THR A 513 27.81 -12.43 1.62
C THR A 513 27.52 -13.35 2.82
N LYS A 514 27.16 -12.76 3.95
CA LYS A 514 26.82 -13.47 5.18
C LYS A 514 25.87 -12.63 6.02
N ILE A 515 24.84 -13.28 6.53
CA ILE A 515 23.95 -12.70 7.54
C ILE A 515 24.50 -13.07 8.91
N ASP A 516 24.79 -12.06 9.74
CA ASP A 516 25.28 -12.30 11.10
C ASP A 516 24.14 -12.78 12.00
N PHE A 517 22.99 -12.10 11.91
CA PHE A 517 21.75 -12.53 12.54
C PHE A 517 20.52 -11.84 11.92
N VAL A 518 19.36 -12.47 12.11
CA VAL A 518 18.03 -11.84 12.05
C VAL A 518 17.37 -12.07 13.41
N GLU A 519 16.90 -11.02 14.04
CA GLU A 519 16.21 -11.06 15.32
C GLU A 519 14.77 -10.54 15.11
N ILE A 520 13.81 -11.34 15.53
CA ILE A 520 12.38 -11.01 15.42
C ILE A 520 11.84 -10.89 16.84
N ARG A 521 11.39 -9.68 17.20
CA ARG A 521 10.60 -9.46 18.39
C ARG A 521 9.14 -9.50 17.97
N TRP A 522 8.46 -10.57 18.35
CA TRP A 522 7.05 -10.79 18.05
C TRP A 522 6.14 -9.92 18.94
N PRO A 523 4.90 -9.60 18.51
CA PRO A 523 3.91 -8.88 19.32
C PRO A 523 3.65 -9.54 20.69
N SER A 524 3.73 -10.87 20.77
CA SER A 524 3.63 -11.62 22.03
C SER A 524 4.74 -11.33 23.03
N GLY A 525 5.77 -10.54 22.67
CA GLY A 525 6.98 -10.31 23.43
C GLY A 525 8.05 -11.42 23.31
N LYS A 526 7.77 -12.50 22.55
CA LYS A 526 8.76 -13.52 22.23
C LYS A 526 9.85 -12.93 21.35
N ILE A 527 11.12 -13.36 21.56
CA ILE A 527 12.23 -12.99 20.71
C ILE A 527 12.84 -14.27 20.11
N ASP A 528 12.94 -14.30 18.79
CA ASP A 528 13.65 -15.33 18.05
C ASP A 528 14.88 -14.71 17.38
N LYS A 529 16.07 -15.22 17.70
CA LYS A 529 17.32 -14.79 17.09
C LYS A 529 17.87 -15.91 16.23
N LEU A 530 17.93 -15.64 14.94
CA LEU A 530 18.31 -16.59 13.89
C LEU A 530 19.74 -16.29 13.42
N THR A 531 20.53 -17.35 13.25
CA THR A 531 21.91 -17.28 12.74
C THR A 531 22.12 -18.37 11.70
N ASN A 532 23.22 -18.29 10.94
CA ASN A 532 23.51 -19.24 9.85
C ASN A 532 22.39 -19.33 8.81
N LEU A 533 21.83 -18.17 8.49
CA LEU A 533 20.75 -18.03 7.51
C LEU A 533 21.29 -18.16 6.08
N PRO A 534 20.55 -18.80 5.17
CA PRO A 534 20.80 -18.66 3.75
C PRO A 534 20.49 -17.21 3.30
N PHE A 535 20.97 -16.83 2.14
CA PHE A 535 20.60 -15.58 1.49
C PHE A 535 20.10 -15.86 0.06
N ASN A 536 19.45 -14.89 -0.57
CA ASN A 536 18.80 -14.99 -1.89
C ASN A 536 17.76 -16.12 -1.92
N THR A 537 16.94 -16.18 -0.88
CA THR A 537 15.84 -17.16 -0.77
C THR A 537 14.85 -16.77 0.32
N TYR A 538 13.65 -17.32 0.22
CA TYR A 538 12.63 -17.23 1.26
C TYR A 538 12.82 -18.29 2.33
N VAL A 539 12.58 -17.91 3.59
CA VAL A 539 12.55 -18.82 4.74
C VAL A 539 11.25 -18.63 5.54
N LYS A 540 10.65 -19.73 5.99
CA LYS A 540 9.51 -19.71 6.91
C LYS A 540 10.04 -19.67 8.34
N VAL A 541 9.67 -18.62 9.09
CA VAL A 541 10.06 -18.46 10.50
C VAL A 541 8.82 -18.62 11.36
N VAL A 542 8.85 -19.64 12.21
CA VAL A 542 7.74 -19.95 13.13
C VAL A 542 8.06 -19.38 14.51
N GLU A 543 7.17 -18.56 15.04
CA GLU A 543 7.31 -17.93 16.35
C GLU A 543 7.65 -18.94 17.44
N GLY A 544 8.80 -18.74 18.13
CA GLY A 544 9.29 -19.59 19.20
C GLY A 544 9.96 -20.90 18.77
N PHE A 545 9.96 -21.22 17.47
CA PHE A 545 10.56 -22.44 16.92
C PHE A 545 11.67 -22.16 15.91
N GLY A 546 11.79 -20.92 15.41
CA GLY A 546 12.76 -20.54 14.41
C GLY A 546 12.40 -21.03 13.01
N ILE A 547 13.42 -21.34 12.17
CA ILE A 547 13.20 -21.71 10.77
C ILE A 547 12.56 -23.09 10.67
N LYS A 548 11.45 -23.15 9.94
CA LYS A 548 10.83 -24.42 9.54
C LYS A 548 11.46 -24.89 8.22
N LYS A 549 12.03 -26.11 8.24
CA LYS A 549 12.59 -26.74 7.05
C LYS A 549 11.48 -27.30 6.16
#